data_99fbc472f1f140526b3d23ef0161e296
#
_entry.id   99fbc472f1f140526b3d23ef0161e296
#
_cell.length_a   1.000
_cell.length_b   1.000
_cell.length_c   1.000
_cell.angle_alpha   90.00
_cell.angle_beta   90.00
_cell.angle_gamma   90.00
#
_symmetry.space_group_name_H-M   'P 1'
#
loop_
_entity.id
_entity.type
_entity.pdbx_description
1 polymer ?
#
loop_
_entity_poly.entity_id
_entity_poly.type
_entity_poly.pdbx_seq_one_letter_code
_entity_poly.pdbx_strand_id
1 'polypeptide(L)'
;MVAVGPGRRPTDLAGAGPAVTAAALVATLGLAAVCWVVSVWQMAGMNMGTATPLGSFGFFIAVWAAMMAAMMLPGAAPATLRRAQAGGVRAVPLFVGSYLAVWALAGVLVYAVDRPHGTLVAGLVAIAAGIYEFTPLKQHYRRRCQEATSSGLGFGLCCAGSSAGLMAVLVALGVMSIPWMVVITIIVLAQKLLPPIAVVDVLLALAITGLGFWIVIMPASVPGLAPPM
;
A
#
# COMPACT_ATOMS: atom_id res chain seq x y z
N MET A 1 -27.82 -45.72 4.79
CA MET A 1 -28.44 -44.72 5.69
C MET A 1 -27.38 -43.67 5.92
N VAL A 2 -27.42 -42.56 5.18
CA VAL A 2 -26.47 -41.43 5.35
C VAL A 2 -27.15 -40.45 6.31
N ALA A 3 -26.55 -40.23 7.47
CA ALA A 3 -27.02 -39.28 8.47
C ALA A 3 -26.90 -37.86 7.91
N VAL A 4 -28.01 -37.21 7.63
CA VAL A 4 -28.11 -35.81 7.32
C VAL A 4 -27.83 -35.05 8.62
N GLY A 5 -26.67 -34.38 8.70
CA GLY A 5 -26.31 -33.51 9.82
C GLY A 5 -27.32 -32.36 9.97
N PRO A 6 -27.52 -31.82 11.20
CA PRO A 6 -28.48 -30.77 11.47
C PRO A 6 -28.21 -29.54 10.61
N GLY A 7 -29.21 -29.21 9.79
CA GLY A 7 -29.17 -28.06 8.89
C GLY A 7 -28.89 -26.76 9.69
N ARG A 8 -27.91 -25.98 9.24
CA ARG A 8 -27.69 -24.64 9.76
C ARG A 8 -29.00 -23.85 9.68
N ARG A 9 -29.39 -23.26 10.77
CA ARG A 9 -30.63 -22.45 10.85
C ARG A 9 -30.49 -21.26 9.90
N PRO A 10 -31.55 -20.84 9.21
CA PRO A 10 -31.56 -19.67 8.33
C PRO A 10 -31.15 -18.35 9.02
N THR A 11 -31.19 -18.33 10.36
CA THR A 11 -30.78 -17.19 11.19
C THR A 11 -29.27 -16.97 11.25
N ASP A 12 -28.43 -17.95 10.84
CA ASP A 12 -26.98 -17.83 10.79
C ASP A 12 -26.48 -17.09 9.52
N LEU A 13 -27.42 -16.77 8.61
CA LEU A 13 -27.15 -15.99 7.37
C LEU A 13 -27.50 -14.50 7.53
N ALA A 14 -27.87 -14.05 8.73
CA ALA A 14 -28.00 -12.63 9.01
C ALA A 14 -26.59 -12.04 8.99
N GLY A 15 -26.21 -11.45 7.87
CA GLY A 15 -24.93 -10.74 7.68
C GLY A 15 -24.68 -9.83 8.88
N ALA A 16 -23.42 -9.69 9.26
CA ALA A 16 -23.00 -8.90 10.41
C ALA A 16 -23.76 -7.57 10.41
N GLY A 17 -24.46 -7.29 11.50
CA GLY A 17 -25.33 -6.12 11.61
C GLY A 17 -24.55 -4.81 11.38
N PRO A 18 -25.23 -3.70 11.14
CA PRO A 18 -24.60 -2.42 10.84
C PRO A 18 -23.55 -1.99 11.89
N ALA A 19 -23.73 -2.41 13.14
CA ALA A 19 -22.79 -2.16 14.23
C ALA A 19 -21.43 -2.86 14.01
N VAL A 20 -21.40 -4.09 13.51
CA VAL A 20 -20.17 -4.84 13.21
C VAL A 20 -19.42 -4.19 12.04
N THR A 21 -20.16 -3.76 11.03
CA THR A 21 -19.62 -3.07 9.87
C THR A 21 -18.99 -1.73 10.27
N ALA A 22 -19.71 -0.94 11.09
CA ALA A 22 -19.21 0.32 11.61
C ALA A 22 -17.98 0.13 12.50
N ALA A 23 -17.99 -0.86 13.41
CA ALA A 23 -16.84 -1.15 14.26
C ALA A 23 -15.59 -1.56 13.47
N ALA A 24 -15.74 -2.39 12.43
CA ALA A 24 -14.64 -2.79 11.57
C ALA A 24 -14.06 -1.60 10.79
N LEU A 25 -14.90 -0.69 10.28
CA LEU A 25 -14.48 0.54 9.62
C LEU A 25 -13.73 1.45 10.57
N VAL A 26 -14.32 1.77 11.73
CA VAL A 26 -13.72 2.66 12.71
C VAL A 26 -12.37 2.11 13.17
N ALA A 27 -12.27 0.81 13.44
CA ALA A 27 -11.02 0.18 13.84
C ALA A 27 -9.96 0.27 12.73
N THR A 28 -10.33 -0.01 11.47
CA THR A 28 -9.38 0.00 10.34
C THR A 28 -8.91 1.41 10.01
N LEU A 29 -9.83 2.37 9.91
CA LEU A 29 -9.49 3.77 9.60
C LEU A 29 -8.84 4.47 10.80
N GLY A 30 -9.26 4.15 12.03
CA GLY A 30 -8.63 4.64 13.25
C GLY A 30 -7.18 4.19 13.36
N LEU A 31 -6.90 2.91 13.09
CA LEU A 31 -5.53 2.40 13.03
C LEU A 31 -4.70 3.11 11.96
N ALA A 32 -5.27 3.31 10.76
CA ALA A 32 -4.59 4.07 9.70
C ALA A 32 -4.27 5.51 10.13
N ALA A 33 -5.22 6.20 10.77
CA ALA A 33 -5.01 7.56 11.26
C ALA A 33 -3.92 7.64 12.34
N VAL A 34 -3.93 6.72 13.31
CA VAL A 34 -2.87 6.63 14.32
C VAL A 34 -1.52 6.37 13.66
N CYS A 35 -1.45 5.45 12.71
CA CYS A 35 -0.22 5.16 11.96
C CYS A 35 0.26 6.38 11.15
N TRP A 36 -0.65 7.20 10.60
CA TRP A 36 -0.31 8.47 9.95
C TRP A 36 0.35 9.44 10.92
N VAL A 37 -0.24 9.64 12.09
CA VAL A 37 0.32 10.52 13.14
C VAL A 37 1.70 10.02 13.57
N VAL A 38 1.83 8.73 13.84
CA VAL A 38 3.11 8.11 14.24
C VAL A 38 4.16 8.28 13.14
N SER A 39 3.80 8.01 11.87
CA SER A 39 4.73 8.14 10.74
C SER A 39 5.21 9.58 10.55
N VAL A 40 4.30 10.55 10.59
CA VAL A 40 4.65 11.98 10.49
C VAL A 40 5.54 12.40 11.66
N TRP A 41 5.22 11.97 12.88
CA TRP A 41 6.01 12.32 14.06
C TRP A 41 7.41 11.70 14.01
N GLN A 42 7.55 10.45 13.59
CA GLN A 42 8.85 9.79 13.44
C GLN A 42 9.70 10.37 12.32
N MET A 43 9.07 10.86 11.25
CA MET A 43 9.76 11.46 10.11
C MET A 43 9.98 12.99 10.28
N ALA A 44 9.33 13.61 11.26
CA ALA A 44 9.50 15.04 11.54
C ALA A 44 10.95 15.33 11.92
N GLY A 45 11.61 16.21 11.16
CA GLY A 45 13.00 16.59 11.37
C GLY A 45 14.04 15.67 10.72
N MET A 46 13.61 14.57 10.05
CA MET A 46 14.50 13.73 9.26
C MET A 46 14.47 14.17 7.79
N ASN A 47 15.51 14.86 7.35
CA ASN A 47 15.72 15.14 5.92
C ASN A 47 16.40 13.94 5.26
N MET A 48 15.64 12.87 5.05
CA MET A 48 16.16 11.66 4.41
C MET A 48 15.94 11.72 2.90
N GLY A 49 16.94 12.23 2.19
CA GLY A 49 17.02 12.13 0.73
C GLY A 49 17.48 10.73 0.28
N THR A 50 17.54 10.53 -1.03
CA THR A 50 17.96 9.26 -1.68
C THR A 50 19.37 8.79 -1.32
N ALA A 51 20.23 9.71 -0.84
CA ALA A 51 21.61 9.41 -0.42
C ALA A 51 21.75 9.04 1.07
N THR A 52 20.67 9.04 1.84
CA THR A 52 20.73 8.82 3.30
C THR A 52 20.55 7.33 3.61
N PRO A 53 21.42 6.73 4.44
CA PRO A 53 21.24 5.33 4.82
C PRO A 53 19.97 5.14 5.64
N LEU A 54 19.28 3.99 5.45
CA LEU A 54 17.99 3.66 6.06
C LEU A 54 17.99 3.55 7.59
N GLY A 55 19.15 3.70 8.23
CA GLY A 55 19.31 3.55 9.67
C GLY A 55 19.37 2.08 10.13
N SER A 56 19.10 1.85 11.42
CA SER A 56 19.08 0.48 11.95
C SER A 56 17.86 -0.30 11.40
N PHE A 57 18.04 -1.60 11.19
CA PHE A 57 16.98 -2.48 10.67
C PHE A 57 15.68 -2.39 11.48
N GLY A 58 15.78 -2.45 12.82
CA GLY A 58 14.60 -2.40 13.68
C GLY A 58 13.84 -1.07 13.56
N PHE A 59 14.54 0.05 13.51
CA PHE A 59 13.95 1.37 13.31
C PHE A 59 13.26 1.46 11.93
N PHE A 60 13.98 1.05 10.88
CA PHE A 60 13.43 1.06 9.53
C PHE A 60 12.13 0.24 9.42
N ILE A 61 12.12 -1.00 9.93
CA ILE A 61 10.94 -1.86 9.85
C ILE A 61 9.77 -1.27 10.65
N ALA A 62 10.02 -0.65 11.81
CA ALA A 62 8.97 -0.01 12.60
C ALA A 62 8.34 1.18 11.84
N VAL A 63 9.16 2.05 11.27
CA VAL A 63 8.69 3.19 10.46
C VAL A 63 7.99 2.71 9.20
N TRP A 64 8.57 1.73 8.49
CA TRP A 64 7.99 1.13 7.29
C TRP A 64 6.62 0.51 7.57
N ALA A 65 6.48 -0.28 8.64
CA ALA A 65 5.22 -0.92 9.00
C ALA A 65 4.13 0.12 9.33
N ALA A 66 4.47 1.17 10.09
CA ALA A 66 3.56 2.26 10.40
C ALA A 66 3.14 3.00 9.11
N MET A 67 4.09 3.34 8.23
CA MET A 67 3.86 4.00 6.96
C MET A 67 2.97 3.15 6.04
N MET A 68 3.26 1.85 5.90
CA MET A 68 2.44 0.96 5.08
C MET A 68 1.03 0.77 5.65
N ALA A 69 0.88 0.67 6.96
CA ALA A 69 -0.44 0.66 7.61
C ALA A 69 -1.22 1.95 7.32
N ALA A 70 -0.57 3.11 7.48
CA ALA A 70 -1.18 4.41 7.22
C ALA A 70 -1.69 4.54 5.77
N MET A 71 -0.87 4.16 4.79
CA MET A 71 -1.16 4.33 3.37
C MET A 71 -2.13 3.27 2.82
N MET A 72 -1.99 2.03 3.26
CA MET A 72 -2.62 0.89 2.62
C MET A 72 -3.92 0.43 3.26
N LEU A 73 -4.10 0.63 4.59
CA LEU A 73 -5.32 0.23 5.28
C LEU A 73 -6.58 0.93 4.78
N PRO A 74 -6.58 2.24 4.46
CA PRO A 74 -7.79 2.87 3.92
C PRO A 74 -8.26 2.21 2.63
N GLY A 75 -7.32 1.83 1.75
CA GLY A 75 -7.63 1.08 0.52
C GLY A 75 -8.03 -0.38 0.75
N ALA A 76 -7.71 -0.95 1.91
CA ALA A 76 -8.11 -2.31 2.30
C ALA A 76 -9.46 -2.32 3.05
N ALA A 77 -10.02 -1.16 3.43
CA ALA A 77 -11.27 -1.07 4.18
C ALA A 77 -12.44 -1.85 3.55
N PRO A 78 -12.70 -1.82 2.23
CA PRO A 78 -13.76 -2.61 1.63
C PRO A 78 -13.57 -4.13 1.78
N ALA A 79 -12.32 -4.61 1.77
CA ALA A 79 -12.01 -6.03 1.96
C ALA A 79 -12.16 -6.45 3.42
N THR A 80 -11.72 -5.60 4.37
CA THR A 80 -11.92 -5.83 5.81
C THR A 80 -13.40 -5.86 6.18
N LEU A 81 -14.22 -5.00 5.56
CA LEU A 81 -15.66 -5.02 5.75
C LEU A 81 -16.29 -6.32 5.28
N ARG A 82 -15.97 -6.75 4.05
CA ARG A 82 -16.47 -8.04 3.53
C ARG A 82 -16.04 -9.20 4.42
N ARG A 83 -14.83 -9.15 4.97
CA ARG A 83 -14.33 -10.16 5.90
C ARG A 83 -15.07 -10.14 7.24
N ALA A 84 -15.36 -8.95 7.78
CA ALA A 84 -16.16 -8.80 9.00
C ALA A 84 -17.58 -9.33 8.81
N GLN A 85 -18.19 -9.09 7.65
CA GLN A 85 -19.53 -9.59 7.32
C GLN A 85 -19.57 -11.12 7.19
N ALA A 86 -18.51 -11.73 6.64
CA ALA A 86 -18.43 -13.17 6.43
C ALA A 86 -18.04 -13.97 7.68
N GLY A 87 -17.17 -13.42 8.53
CA GLY A 87 -16.58 -14.15 9.67
C GLY A 87 -16.69 -13.45 11.03
N GLY A 88 -17.43 -12.35 11.10
CA GLY A 88 -17.56 -11.53 12.30
C GLY A 88 -16.31 -10.69 12.60
N VAL A 89 -16.40 -9.83 13.62
CA VAL A 89 -15.33 -8.91 14.03
C VAL A 89 -14.03 -9.64 14.39
N ARG A 90 -14.12 -10.84 14.91
CA ARG A 90 -12.95 -11.65 15.32
C ARG A 90 -12.05 -12.07 14.14
N ALA A 91 -12.59 -12.11 12.93
CA ALA A 91 -11.81 -12.44 11.72
C ALA A 91 -11.00 -11.26 11.20
N VAL A 92 -11.31 -10.02 11.59
CA VAL A 92 -10.67 -8.80 11.12
C VAL A 92 -9.21 -8.69 11.58
N PRO A 93 -8.86 -8.88 12.86
CA PRO A 93 -7.46 -8.78 13.30
C PRO A 93 -6.51 -9.74 12.57
N LEU A 94 -6.95 -10.97 12.35
CA LEU A 94 -6.17 -11.97 11.61
C LEU A 94 -6.00 -11.58 10.14
N PHE A 95 -7.05 -11.05 9.52
CA PHE A 95 -6.99 -10.57 8.13
C PHE A 95 -6.05 -9.38 8.00
N VAL A 96 -6.20 -8.36 8.86
CA VAL A 96 -5.36 -7.15 8.84
C VAL A 96 -3.91 -7.49 9.22
N GLY A 97 -3.70 -8.32 10.24
CA GLY A 97 -2.37 -8.75 10.66
C GLY A 97 -1.62 -9.50 9.56
N SER A 98 -2.26 -10.47 8.91
CA SER A 98 -1.65 -11.20 7.79
C SER A 98 -1.43 -10.31 6.55
N TYR A 99 -2.30 -9.34 6.30
CA TYR A 99 -2.11 -8.33 5.27
C TYR A 99 -0.89 -7.45 5.55
N LEU A 100 -0.75 -6.95 6.78
CA LEU A 100 0.40 -6.12 7.19
C LEU A 100 1.71 -6.92 7.23
N ALA A 101 1.65 -8.24 7.52
CA ALA A 101 2.82 -9.11 7.45
C ALA A 101 3.42 -9.15 6.03
N VAL A 102 2.59 -9.16 4.97
CA VAL A 102 3.08 -9.06 3.58
C VAL A 102 3.84 -7.76 3.37
N TRP A 103 3.33 -6.64 3.88
CA TRP A 103 4.00 -5.34 3.77
C TRP A 103 5.27 -5.25 4.62
N ALA A 104 5.31 -5.91 5.78
CA ALA A 104 6.54 -6.02 6.57
C ALA A 104 7.62 -6.82 5.84
N LEU A 105 7.25 -7.94 5.19
CA LEU A 105 8.16 -8.69 4.33
C LEU A 105 8.66 -7.87 3.13
N ALA A 106 7.79 -7.08 2.50
CA ALA A 106 8.21 -6.13 1.47
C ALA A 106 9.23 -5.11 2.02
N GLY A 107 9.06 -4.63 3.26
CA GLY A 107 10.04 -3.78 3.92
C GLY A 107 11.39 -4.45 4.16
N VAL A 108 11.39 -5.72 4.55
CA VAL A 108 12.64 -6.50 4.68
C VAL A 108 13.36 -6.59 3.34
N LEU A 109 12.63 -6.84 2.25
CA LEU A 109 13.20 -6.88 0.90
C LEU A 109 13.76 -5.50 0.49
N VAL A 110 13.02 -4.43 0.73
CA VAL A 110 13.49 -3.06 0.47
C VAL A 110 14.77 -2.79 1.24
N TYR A 111 14.80 -3.06 2.54
CA TYR A 111 15.99 -2.86 3.37
C TYR A 111 17.22 -3.65 2.87
N ALA A 112 16.99 -4.88 2.39
CA ALA A 112 18.07 -5.74 1.88
C ALA A 112 18.63 -5.27 0.53
N VAL A 113 17.78 -4.71 -0.33
CA VAL A 113 18.12 -4.35 -1.71
C VAL A 113 18.48 -2.86 -1.85
N ASP A 114 17.87 -2.00 -1.03
CA ASP A 114 18.08 -0.56 -1.13
C ASP A 114 19.54 -0.20 -0.81
N ARG A 115 20.09 0.60 -1.70
CA ARG A 115 21.45 1.16 -1.58
C ARG A 115 21.35 2.64 -1.89
N PRO A 116 22.20 3.49 -1.27
CA PRO A 116 22.29 4.88 -1.65
C PRO A 116 22.49 4.98 -3.16
N HIS A 117 21.56 5.63 -3.85
CA HIS A 117 21.55 5.70 -5.29
C HIS A 117 21.42 7.15 -5.78
N GLY A 118 21.95 7.42 -6.96
CA GLY A 118 21.87 8.75 -7.56
C GLY A 118 20.52 8.99 -8.25
N THR A 119 20.30 10.25 -8.61
CA THR A 119 19.10 10.74 -9.28
C THR A 119 18.78 10.03 -10.60
N LEU A 120 19.83 9.59 -11.33
CA LEU A 120 19.65 8.81 -12.55
C LEU A 120 18.91 7.49 -12.28
N VAL A 121 19.33 6.76 -11.23
CA VAL A 121 18.68 5.49 -10.85
C VAL A 121 17.24 5.75 -10.42
N ALA A 122 17.01 6.79 -9.63
CA ALA A 122 15.65 7.17 -9.21
C ALA A 122 14.75 7.47 -10.42
N GLY A 123 15.23 8.20 -11.41
CA GLY A 123 14.52 8.49 -12.64
C GLY A 123 14.23 7.23 -13.47
N LEU A 124 15.21 6.34 -13.62
CA LEU A 124 15.04 5.07 -14.34
C LEU A 124 14.01 4.15 -13.64
N VAL A 125 14.03 4.08 -12.31
CA VAL A 125 13.04 3.33 -11.54
C VAL A 125 11.64 3.92 -11.74
N ALA A 126 11.51 5.25 -11.75
CA ALA A 126 10.23 5.91 -12.00
C ALA A 126 9.72 5.63 -13.43
N ILE A 127 10.58 5.64 -14.45
CA ILE A 127 10.22 5.27 -15.82
C ILE A 127 9.76 3.81 -15.88
N ALA A 128 10.52 2.88 -15.28
CA ALA A 128 10.16 1.47 -15.23
C ALA A 128 8.83 1.23 -14.50
N ALA A 129 8.59 1.96 -13.41
CA ALA A 129 7.32 1.93 -12.68
C ALA A 129 6.16 2.44 -13.55
N GLY A 130 6.34 3.52 -14.29
CA GLY A 130 5.35 4.01 -15.24
C GLY A 130 5.03 3.01 -16.34
N ILE A 131 6.05 2.33 -16.89
CA ILE A 131 5.85 1.24 -17.86
C ILE A 131 5.08 0.08 -17.20
N TYR A 132 5.40 -0.27 -15.95
CA TYR A 132 4.68 -1.31 -15.20
C TYR A 132 3.19 -1.01 -15.08
N GLU A 133 2.80 0.27 -14.94
CA GLU A 133 1.41 0.70 -14.86
C GLU A 133 0.59 0.30 -16.11
N PHE A 134 1.22 0.21 -17.29
CA PHE A 134 0.58 -0.23 -18.53
C PHE A 134 0.49 -1.76 -18.66
N THR A 135 1.20 -2.51 -17.83
CA THR A 135 1.29 -3.97 -18.04
C THR A 135 -0.01 -4.69 -17.72
N PRO A 136 -0.35 -5.76 -18.44
CA PRO A 136 -1.47 -6.62 -18.12
C PRO A 136 -1.28 -7.31 -16.77
N LEU A 137 -0.04 -7.45 -16.30
CA LEU A 137 0.31 -8.04 -15.02
C LEU A 137 -0.28 -7.24 -13.85
N LYS A 138 -0.12 -5.90 -13.88
CA LYS A 138 -0.75 -5.02 -12.88
C LYS A 138 -2.27 -5.14 -12.88
N GLN A 139 -2.88 -5.16 -14.07
CA GLN A 139 -4.33 -5.30 -14.20
C GLN A 139 -4.82 -6.66 -13.67
N HIS A 140 -4.05 -7.73 -13.89
CA HIS A 140 -4.32 -9.04 -13.34
C HIS A 140 -4.31 -9.03 -11.79
N TYR A 141 -3.28 -8.46 -11.16
CA TYR A 141 -3.23 -8.32 -9.71
C TYR A 141 -4.37 -7.45 -9.17
N ARG A 142 -4.71 -6.36 -9.86
CA ARG A 142 -5.82 -5.49 -9.47
C ARG A 142 -7.16 -6.21 -9.46
N ARG A 143 -7.46 -7.00 -10.50
CA ARG A 143 -8.68 -7.83 -10.57
C ARG A 143 -8.69 -8.87 -9.45
N ARG A 144 -7.59 -9.58 -9.26
CA ARG A 144 -7.46 -10.55 -8.17
C ARG A 144 -7.61 -9.94 -6.78
N CYS A 145 -7.15 -8.70 -6.56
CA CYS A 145 -7.38 -7.98 -5.31
C CYS A 145 -8.87 -7.78 -5.00
N GLN A 146 -9.69 -7.56 -6.02
CA GLN A 146 -11.13 -7.38 -5.83
C GLN A 146 -11.84 -8.69 -5.45
N GLU A 147 -11.30 -9.83 -5.90
CA GLU A 147 -11.85 -11.17 -5.64
C GLU A 147 -11.30 -11.80 -4.35
N ALA A 148 -10.05 -11.50 -3.98
CA ALA A 148 -9.32 -12.12 -2.87
C ALA A 148 -9.75 -11.56 -1.50
N THR A 149 -10.92 -11.97 -1.02
CA THR A 149 -11.43 -11.54 0.31
C THR A 149 -11.33 -12.63 1.38
N SER A 150 -10.94 -13.84 1.02
CA SER A 150 -10.90 -14.99 1.93
C SER A 150 -9.67 -14.99 2.84
N SER A 151 -8.54 -14.48 2.38
CA SER A 151 -7.25 -14.49 3.09
C SER A 151 -6.56 -13.14 3.04
N GLY A 152 -6.11 -12.64 4.19
CA GLY A 152 -5.32 -11.41 4.28
C GLY A 152 -3.96 -11.53 3.58
N LEU A 153 -3.33 -12.72 3.57
CA LEU A 153 -2.10 -12.96 2.82
C LEU A 153 -2.34 -12.85 1.30
N GLY A 154 -3.37 -13.54 0.79
CA GLY A 154 -3.70 -13.49 -0.64
C GLY A 154 -4.05 -12.06 -1.10
N PHE A 155 -4.86 -11.36 -0.31
CA PHE A 155 -5.17 -9.96 -0.54
C PHE A 155 -3.92 -9.07 -0.49
N GLY A 156 -3.02 -9.31 0.48
CA GLY A 156 -1.78 -8.58 0.65
C GLY A 156 -0.84 -8.74 -0.55
N LEU A 157 -0.66 -9.98 -1.04
CA LEU A 157 0.18 -10.26 -2.21
C LEU A 157 -0.38 -9.60 -3.48
N CYS A 158 -1.69 -9.71 -3.70
CA CYS A 158 -2.32 -9.04 -4.84
C CYS A 158 -2.24 -7.51 -4.72
N CYS A 159 -2.40 -6.97 -3.52
CA CYS A 159 -2.26 -5.55 -3.24
C CYS A 159 -0.82 -5.08 -3.49
N ALA A 160 0.18 -5.80 -2.99
CA ALA A 160 1.59 -5.51 -3.22
C ALA A 160 1.92 -5.54 -4.72
N GLY A 161 1.48 -6.57 -5.44
CA GLY A 161 1.65 -6.65 -6.89
C GLY A 161 0.99 -5.48 -7.63
N SER A 162 -0.25 -5.15 -7.31
CA SER A 162 -0.95 -4.03 -7.97
C SER A 162 -0.36 -2.65 -7.67
N SER A 163 0.34 -2.49 -6.55
CA SER A 163 0.95 -1.23 -6.11
C SER A 163 2.48 -1.21 -6.26
N ALA A 164 3.09 -2.26 -6.80
CA ALA A 164 4.55 -2.43 -6.85
C ALA A 164 5.25 -1.26 -7.56
N GLY A 165 4.72 -0.78 -8.68
CA GLY A 165 5.27 0.38 -9.40
C GLY A 165 5.28 1.64 -8.54
N LEU A 166 4.17 1.97 -7.89
CA LEU A 166 4.05 3.14 -7.01
C LEU A 166 4.97 3.03 -5.78
N MET A 167 5.11 1.82 -5.22
CA MET A 167 6.04 1.59 -4.12
C MET A 167 7.50 1.72 -4.56
N ALA A 168 7.85 1.25 -5.76
CA ALA A 168 9.18 1.44 -6.31
C ALA A 168 9.51 2.93 -6.52
N VAL A 169 8.55 3.74 -6.99
CA VAL A 169 8.69 5.19 -7.08
C VAL A 169 8.91 5.81 -5.70
N LEU A 170 8.11 5.41 -4.70
CA LEU A 170 8.26 5.93 -3.33
C LEU A 170 9.67 5.63 -2.77
N VAL A 171 10.15 4.40 -2.97
CA VAL A 171 11.50 4.00 -2.54
C VAL A 171 12.57 4.81 -3.28
N ALA A 172 12.43 4.97 -4.59
CA ALA A 172 13.38 5.68 -5.42
C ALA A 172 13.44 7.19 -5.15
N LEU A 173 12.33 7.82 -4.75
CA LEU A 173 12.26 9.25 -4.41
C LEU A 173 12.60 9.54 -2.95
N GLY A 174 12.78 8.51 -2.15
CA GLY A 174 13.07 8.59 -0.73
C GLY A 174 11.92 8.06 0.12
N VAL A 175 12.16 6.91 0.74
CA VAL A 175 11.17 6.15 1.53
C VAL A 175 10.51 6.99 2.63
N MET A 176 11.24 7.96 3.19
CA MET A 176 10.79 8.74 4.35
C MET A 176 10.38 10.18 3.97
N SER A 177 10.00 10.41 2.73
CA SER A 177 9.51 11.70 2.25
C SER A 177 8.00 11.83 2.46
N ILE A 178 7.57 12.66 3.41
CA ILE A 178 6.14 12.90 3.70
C ILE A 178 5.37 13.39 2.46
N PRO A 179 5.87 14.34 1.65
CA PRO A 179 5.15 14.77 0.44
C PRO A 179 4.87 13.62 -0.53
N TRP A 180 5.88 12.77 -0.79
CA TRP A 180 5.71 11.63 -1.68
C TRP A 180 4.80 10.56 -1.09
N MET A 181 4.87 10.34 0.22
CA MET A 181 3.94 9.46 0.92
C MET A 181 2.48 9.90 0.75
N VAL A 182 2.19 11.21 0.88
CA VAL A 182 0.83 11.75 0.67
C VAL A 182 0.37 11.55 -0.77
N VAL A 183 1.18 11.95 -1.75
CA VAL A 183 0.86 11.82 -3.18
C VAL A 183 0.59 10.37 -3.56
N ILE A 184 1.49 9.47 -3.19
CA ILE A 184 1.34 8.04 -3.49
C ILE A 184 0.11 7.44 -2.78
N THR A 185 -0.18 7.86 -1.55
CA THR A 185 -1.39 7.42 -0.83
C THR A 185 -2.65 7.80 -1.58
N ILE A 186 -2.76 9.05 -2.04
CA ILE A 186 -3.92 9.53 -2.80
C ILE A 186 -4.08 8.71 -4.09
N ILE A 187 -2.98 8.47 -4.80
CA ILE A 187 -2.99 7.69 -6.05
C ILE A 187 -3.44 6.25 -5.80
N VAL A 188 -2.84 5.58 -4.80
CA VAL A 188 -3.20 4.19 -4.45
C VAL A 188 -4.66 4.10 -4.02
N LEU A 189 -5.12 5.07 -3.21
CA LEU A 189 -6.50 5.10 -2.75
C LEU A 189 -7.47 5.31 -3.91
N ALA A 190 -7.18 6.24 -4.80
CA ALA A 190 -7.96 6.47 -6.02
C ALA A 190 -8.04 5.20 -6.88
N GLN A 191 -6.91 4.51 -7.12
CA GLN A 191 -6.90 3.26 -7.89
C GLN A 191 -7.68 2.11 -7.25
N LYS A 192 -7.78 2.09 -5.91
CA LYS A 192 -8.48 1.02 -5.19
C LYS A 192 -9.97 1.28 -5.00
N LEU A 193 -10.36 2.54 -4.82
CA LEU A 193 -11.76 2.93 -4.57
C LEU A 193 -12.52 3.23 -5.85
N LEU A 194 -11.85 3.76 -6.87
CA LEU A 194 -12.48 4.06 -8.15
C LEU A 194 -12.57 2.79 -9.03
N PRO A 195 -13.63 2.69 -9.84
CA PRO A 195 -13.73 1.65 -10.85
C PRO A 195 -12.52 1.73 -11.82
N PRO A 196 -12.10 0.62 -12.42
CA PRO A 196 -10.98 0.61 -13.35
C PRO A 196 -11.36 1.37 -14.64
N ILE A 197 -11.05 2.66 -14.68
CA ILE A 197 -11.24 3.52 -15.82
C ILE A 197 -9.91 3.59 -16.57
N ALA A 198 -9.85 3.02 -17.76
CA ALA A 198 -8.63 2.94 -18.56
C ALA A 198 -7.94 4.31 -18.75
N VAL A 199 -8.71 5.38 -18.91
CA VAL A 199 -8.19 6.74 -19.07
C VAL A 199 -7.39 7.18 -17.84
N VAL A 200 -7.88 6.89 -16.62
CA VAL A 200 -7.20 7.26 -15.38
C VAL A 200 -5.89 6.47 -15.23
N ASP A 201 -5.91 5.18 -15.55
CA ASP A 201 -4.72 4.34 -15.48
C ASP A 201 -3.66 4.79 -16.51
N VAL A 202 -4.06 5.17 -17.72
CA VAL A 202 -3.17 5.70 -18.77
C VAL A 202 -2.59 7.05 -18.35
N LEU A 203 -3.42 7.98 -17.89
CA LEU A 203 -2.94 9.29 -17.44
C LEU A 203 -1.94 9.17 -16.29
N LEU A 204 -2.21 8.28 -15.35
CA LEU A 204 -1.30 8.03 -14.24
C LEU A 204 0.02 7.44 -14.70
N ALA A 205 -0.02 6.44 -15.58
CA ALA A 205 1.18 5.83 -16.13
C ALA A 205 2.03 6.86 -16.90
N LEU A 206 1.40 7.73 -17.70
CA LEU A 206 2.08 8.83 -18.38
C LEU A 206 2.67 9.85 -17.40
N ALA A 207 1.93 10.20 -16.34
CA ALA A 207 2.42 11.11 -15.31
C ALA A 207 3.64 10.56 -14.58
N ILE A 208 3.63 9.27 -14.19
CA ILE A 208 4.76 8.62 -13.53
C ILE A 208 5.96 8.51 -14.48
N THR A 209 5.73 8.12 -15.73
CA THR A 209 6.80 8.05 -16.74
C THR A 209 7.38 9.43 -17.01
N GLY A 210 6.53 10.45 -17.17
CA GLY A 210 6.95 11.85 -17.34
C GLY A 210 7.74 12.37 -16.13
N LEU A 211 7.32 12.04 -14.91
CA LEU A 211 8.08 12.34 -13.70
C LEU A 211 9.46 11.69 -13.73
N GLY A 212 9.57 10.45 -14.17
CA GLY A 212 10.85 9.75 -14.31
C GLY A 212 11.78 10.46 -15.30
N PHE A 213 11.30 10.86 -16.47
CA PHE A 213 12.07 11.68 -17.43
C PHE A 213 12.46 13.04 -16.83
N TRP A 214 11.53 13.69 -16.14
CA TRP A 214 11.80 14.97 -15.48
C TRP A 214 12.93 14.87 -14.44
N ILE A 215 12.95 13.80 -13.64
CA ILE A 215 13.99 13.52 -12.66
C ILE A 215 15.36 13.34 -13.34
N VAL A 216 15.41 12.64 -14.48
CA VAL A 216 16.65 12.42 -15.24
C VAL A 216 17.19 13.72 -15.81
N ILE A 217 16.32 14.60 -16.30
CA ILE A 217 16.74 15.83 -17.01
C ILE A 217 17.02 16.97 -16.01
N MET A 218 16.19 17.12 -14.96
CA MET A 218 16.25 18.22 -14.00
C MET A 218 16.17 17.72 -12.53
N PRO A 219 17.16 16.97 -12.06
CA PRO A 219 17.11 16.34 -10.73
C PRO A 219 17.00 17.35 -9.58
N ALA A 220 17.58 18.54 -9.72
CA ALA A 220 17.56 19.57 -8.67
C ALA A 220 16.16 20.20 -8.43
N SER A 221 15.22 20.01 -9.35
CA SER A 221 13.86 20.57 -9.24
C SER A 221 12.90 19.70 -8.40
N VAL A 222 13.30 18.46 -8.06
CA VAL A 222 12.43 17.51 -7.36
C VAL A 222 12.76 17.49 -5.87
N PRO A 223 11.77 17.75 -5.00
CA PRO A 223 11.97 17.71 -3.55
C PRO A 223 12.48 16.34 -3.08
N GLY A 224 13.53 16.33 -2.26
CA GLY A 224 14.15 15.11 -1.72
C GLY A 224 15.29 14.53 -2.56
N LEU A 225 15.51 15.03 -3.79
CA LEU A 225 16.62 14.60 -4.65
C LEU A 225 17.80 15.57 -4.65
N ALA A 226 17.60 16.82 -4.26
CA ALA A 226 18.68 17.78 -4.10
C ALA A 226 19.54 17.41 -2.87
N PRO A 227 20.88 17.39 -3.00
CA PRO A 227 21.74 17.26 -1.83
C PRO A 227 21.48 18.42 -0.88
N PRO A 228 21.51 18.20 0.45
CA PRO A 228 21.46 19.32 1.40
C PRO A 228 22.64 20.25 1.14
N MET A 229 22.33 21.52 0.88
CA MET A 229 23.34 22.58 0.80
C MET A 229 23.95 22.83 2.16
#